data_c9257acc5ccdd7b1d3e0c68c459e1989
#
_entry.id   c9257acc5ccdd7b1d3e0c68c459e1989
#
_cell.length_a   1.000
_cell.length_b   1.000
_cell.length_c   1.000
_cell.angle_alpha   90.00
_cell.angle_beta   90.00
_cell.angle_gamma   90.00
#
_symmetry.space_group_name_H-M   'P 1'
#
loop_
_entity.id
_entity.type
_entity.pdbx_description
1 polymer ?
#
loop_
_entity_poly.entity_id
_entity_poly.type
_entity_poly.pdbx_seq_one_letter_code
_entity_poly.pdbx_strand_id
1 'polypeptide(L)'
;MKAIVGGNLIDGTGNDPIKNSVILIDQGRLVSVGSVATTNVPQGTTIIDAEGYHVLPGIIDCHLHCTYRSRDVRQHLLNSPTYNVLRSTQIIEETIACGVTTARDMGGADAGFRQAIEDGLIDGPRLQISIAMISQTGGHGDYWVPAGMRIPKRTWLPDGVADGVEGVRKVVRQFLMAGADFIKICSTGGITSVTDSWDEPQFTVEEIKCAVDEAAAKKRPVAVHAEGVLGIRTALEAGVHSIEHGWFIDEECIDRMVQQSTWWVPTLALVPLSVENRKKDPAWGKQQLGEEEQKDQEIFRKMKEEQIPIWREAVRRGVKIAMGTDQSHRLLVGENLVELRFMVEFLGLSPMEAI
;
A
#
# COMPACT_ATOMS: atom_id res chain seq x y z
N MET A 1 25.58 -9.74 20.28
CA MET A 1 24.34 -10.58 20.27
C MET A 1 23.27 -9.93 21.13
N LYS A 2 22.00 -10.04 20.73
CA LYS A 2 20.80 -9.61 21.49
C LYS A 2 19.86 -10.82 21.60
N ALA A 3 19.03 -10.86 22.64
CA ALA A 3 17.98 -11.85 22.81
C ALA A 3 16.67 -11.18 23.21
N ILE A 4 15.56 -11.52 22.56
CA ILE A 4 14.20 -11.19 23.01
C ILE A 4 13.69 -12.41 23.77
N VAL A 5 13.26 -12.22 25.03
CA VAL A 5 12.98 -13.34 25.95
C VAL A 5 11.64 -13.14 26.64
N GLY A 6 10.88 -14.21 26.87
CA GLY A 6 9.71 -14.27 27.74
C GLY A 6 8.37 -14.00 27.06
N GLY A 7 8.36 -13.46 25.84
CA GLY A 7 7.12 -13.15 25.11
C GLY A 7 6.42 -14.37 24.51
N ASN A 8 5.19 -14.17 24.05
CA ASN A 8 4.47 -15.11 23.19
C ASN A 8 4.81 -14.79 21.73
N LEU A 9 5.63 -15.62 21.07
CA LEU A 9 6.01 -15.40 19.67
C LEU A 9 4.95 -15.95 18.73
N ILE A 10 4.46 -15.09 17.86
CA ILE A 10 3.68 -15.42 16.66
C ILE A 10 4.65 -15.24 15.48
N ASP A 11 5.11 -16.32 14.89
CA ASP A 11 6.23 -16.30 13.94
C ASP A 11 5.81 -16.08 12.47
N GLY A 12 4.50 -15.93 12.20
CA GLY A 12 3.96 -15.74 10.86
C GLY A 12 3.90 -17.01 10.01
N THR A 13 4.15 -18.19 10.60
CA THR A 13 4.07 -19.49 9.87
C THR A 13 2.69 -20.13 9.91
N GLY A 14 1.75 -19.57 10.69
CA GLY A 14 0.44 -20.15 10.94
C GLY A 14 0.43 -21.24 12.03
N ASN A 15 1.58 -21.54 12.63
CA ASN A 15 1.66 -22.44 13.78
C ASN A 15 1.16 -21.77 15.07
N ASP A 16 0.91 -22.61 16.10
CA ASP A 16 0.57 -22.11 17.43
C ASP A 16 1.68 -21.21 18.00
N PRO A 17 1.36 -20.14 18.73
CA PRO A 17 2.34 -19.25 19.33
C PRO A 17 3.31 -19.95 20.28
N ILE A 18 4.60 -19.65 20.18
CA ILE A 18 5.65 -20.18 21.09
C ILE A 18 5.62 -19.36 22.37
N LYS A 19 5.15 -19.96 23.47
CA LYS A 19 5.13 -19.34 24.81
C LYS A 19 6.54 -19.29 25.39
N ASN A 20 6.80 -18.23 26.20
CA ASN A 20 8.10 -18.00 26.81
C ASN A 20 9.21 -18.12 25.76
N SER A 21 9.08 -17.39 24.68
CA SER A 21 9.97 -17.46 23.54
C SER A 21 11.37 -16.92 23.84
N VAL A 22 12.35 -17.43 23.10
CA VAL A 22 13.71 -16.89 23.03
C VAL A 22 14.06 -16.69 21.56
N ILE A 23 14.40 -15.47 21.20
CA ILE A 23 14.82 -15.11 19.85
C ILE A 23 16.22 -14.52 19.95
N LEU A 24 17.23 -15.24 19.43
CA LEU A 24 18.61 -14.78 19.40
C LEU A 24 18.88 -14.03 18.09
N ILE A 25 19.48 -12.85 18.23
CA ILE A 25 19.82 -11.95 17.13
C ILE A 25 21.32 -11.63 17.17
N ASP A 26 22.01 -11.88 16.07
CA ASP A 26 23.40 -11.49 15.90
C ASP A 26 23.61 -10.85 14.53
N GLN A 27 24.35 -9.74 14.50
CA GLN A 27 24.59 -8.98 13.26
C GLN A 27 23.34 -8.71 12.40
N GLY A 28 22.22 -8.38 13.07
CA GLY A 28 20.95 -8.06 12.39
C GLY A 28 20.21 -9.26 11.81
N ARG A 29 20.61 -10.50 12.16
CA ARG A 29 19.95 -11.73 11.71
C ARG A 29 19.46 -12.58 12.88
N LEU A 30 18.37 -13.30 12.68
CA LEU A 30 17.90 -14.33 13.61
C LEU A 30 18.85 -15.53 13.51
N VAL A 31 19.47 -15.92 14.64
CA VAL A 31 20.37 -17.09 14.69
C VAL A 31 19.73 -18.28 15.39
N SER A 32 18.74 -18.04 16.25
CA SER A 32 17.93 -19.10 16.85
C SER A 32 16.58 -18.55 17.28
N VAL A 33 15.55 -19.38 17.15
CA VAL A 33 14.17 -19.10 17.59
C VAL A 33 13.63 -20.34 18.27
N GLY A 34 13.09 -20.20 19.48
CA GLY A 34 12.52 -21.31 20.25
C GLY A 34 11.92 -20.81 21.56
N SER A 35 11.83 -21.68 22.55
CA SER A 35 11.40 -21.34 23.91
C SER A 35 12.58 -21.34 24.90
N VAL A 36 12.36 -20.77 26.08
CA VAL A 36 13.35 -20.84 27.21
C VAL A 36 13.77 -22.28 27.52
N ALA A 37 12.88 -23.25 27.29
CA ALA A 37 13.20 -24.66 27.51
C ALA A 37 14.11 -25.27 26.43
N THR A 38 14.15 -24.72 25.22
CA THR A 38 14.85 -25.29 24.06
C THR A 38 16.00 -24.44 23.54
N THR A 39 16.10 -23.18 23.94
CA THR A 39 17.06 -22.22 23.41
C THR A 39 17.89 -21.63 24.57
N ASN A 40 19.18 -21.92 24.59
CA ASN A 40 20.08 -21.36 25.59
C ASN A 40 20.52 -19.94 25.17
N VAL A 41 20.46 -18.99 26.10
CA VAL A 41 20.94 -17.62 25.89
C VAL A 41 22.40 -17.54 26.30
N PRO A 42 23.34 -17.23 25.37
CA PRO A 42 24.75 -17.15 25.68
C PRO A 42 25.05 -16.06 26.71
N GLN A 43 26.06 -16.29 27.55
CA GLN A 43 26.54 -15.31 28.52
C GLN A 43 27.01 -14.02 27.82
N GLY A 44 26.66 -12.86 28.37
CA GLY A 44 27.00 -11.56 27.80
C GLY A 44 26.04 -11.06 26.70
N THR A 45 24.92 -11.79 26.43
CA THR A 45 23.89 -11.36 25.52
C THR A 45 23.06 -10.23 26.13
N THR A 46 22.79 -9.17 25.35
CA THR A 46 21.86 -8.09 25.76
C THR A 46 20.43 -8.62 25.70
N ILE A 47 19.75 -8.59 26.86
CA ILE A 47 18.36 -9.08 26.96
C ILE A 47 17.37 -7.95 26.68
N ILE A 48 16.38 -8.24 25.85
CA ILE A 48 15.14 -7.48 25.65
C ILE A 48 14.03 -8.32 26.29
N ASP A 49 13.54 -7.87 27.44
CA ASP A 49 12.45 -8.54 28.15
C ASP A 49 11.12 -8.29 27.43
N ALA A 50 10.47 -9.38 27.03
CA ALA A 50 9.17 -9.37 26.38
C ALA A 50 8.09 -10.09 27.21
N GLU A 51 8.32 -10.31 28.52
CA GLU A 51 7.35 -10.95 29.38
C GLU A 51 6.02 -10.18 29.37
N GLY A 52 4.90 -10.88 29.16
CA GLY A 52 3.58 -10.28 29.04
C GLY A 52 3.24 -9.69 27.68
N TYR A 53 4.16 -9.68 26.74
CA TYR A 53 3.96 -9.17 25.37
C TYR A 53 3.83 -10.29 24.33
N HIS A 54 3.27 -9.94 23.18
CA HIS A 54 3.36 -10.74 21.97
C HIS A 54 4.50 -10.21 21.10
N VAL A 55 5.30 -11.11 20.55
CA VAL A 55 6.38 -10.78 19.62
C VAL A 55 5.97 -11.27 18.24
N LEU A 56 6.02 -10.38 17.25
CA LEU A 56 5.65 -10.64 15.87
C LEU A 56 6.80 -10.27 14.94
N PRO A 57 6.86 -10.85 13.72
CA PRO A 57 7.62 -10.26 12.61
C PRO A 57 7.17 -8.82 12.36
N GLY A 58 8.07 -7.97 11.89
CA GLY A 58 7.67 -6.63 11.46
C GLY A 58 6.65 -6.70 10.34
N ILE A 59 5.62 -5.88 10.42
CA ILE A 59 4.52 -5.84 9.45
C ILE A 59 5.03 -5.29 8.10
N ILE A 60 4.48 -5.83 7.02
CA ILE A 60 4.72 -5.39 5.65
C ILE A 60 3.47 -4.69 5.14
N ASP A 61 3.57 -3.39 4.85
CA ASP A 61 2.50 -2.64 4.20
C ASP A 61 2.77 -2.53 2.71
N CYS A 62 1.98 -3.25 1.91
CA CYS A 62 2.16 -3.35 0.47
C CYS A 62 1.58 -2.16 -0.32
N HIS A 63 0.92 -1.21 0.34
CA HIS A 63 0.32 -0.04 -0.31
C HIS A 63 0.24 1.15 0.64
N LEU A 64 1.14 2.11 0.49
CA LEU A 64 1.08 3.38 1.20
C LEU A 64 1.68 4.52 0.36
N HIS A 65 1.53 5.74 0.85
CA HIS A 65 2.10 6.96 0.28
C HIS A 65 2.82 7.76 1.38
N CYS A 66 4.10 7.53 1.58
CA CYS A 66 4.85 8.15 2.67
C CYS A 66 5.15 9.64 2.48
N THR A 67 4.74 10.22 1.36
CA THR A 67 4.92 11.64 1.05
C THR A 67 3.63 12.46 1.05
N TYR A 68 2.48 11.84 1.29
CA TYR A 68 1.17 12.49 1.34
C TYR A 68 0.64 12.57 2.77
N ARG A 69 0.39 13.78 3.27
CA ARG A 69 -0.20 14.00 4.60
C ARG A 69 -1.44 14.89 4.60
N SER A 70 -1.79 15.56 3.51
CA SER A 70 -2.89 16.50 3.49
C SER A 70 -3.67 16.43 2.20
N ARG A 71 -5.00 16.47 2.32
CA ARG A 71 -5.94 16.68 1.20
C ARG A 71 -5.95 18.12 0.72
N ASP A 72 -5.44 19.06 1.52
CA ASP A 72 -5.45 20.45 1.13
C ASP A 72 -4.43 20.69 0.01
N VAL A 73 -4.93 20.70 -1.21
CA VAL A 73 -4.17 21.03 -2.43
C VAL A 73 -3.41 22.35 -2.25
N ARG A 74 -3.97 23.31 -1.49
CA ARG A 74 -3.29 24.58 -1.21
C ARG A 74 -1.98 24.36 -0.46
N GLN A 75 -1.95 23.41 0.49
CA GLN A 75 -0.70 23.12 1.22
C GLN A 75 0.36 22.56 0.27
N HIS A 76 0.00 21.71 -0.69
CA HIS A 76 0.95 21.24 -1.70
C HIS A 76 1.45 22.36 -2.62
N LEU A 77 0.60 23.33 -2.94
CA LEU A 77 0.94 24.48 -3.78
C LEU A 77 1.74 25.55 -3.04
N LEU A 78 1.49 25.75 -1.74
CA LEU A 78 2.06 26.83 -0.95
C LEU A 78 3.34 26.41 -0.20
N ASN A 79 3.52 25.14 0.09
CA ASN A 79 4.69 24.65 0.79
C ASN A 79 5.90 24.56 -0.15
N SER A 80 7.07 24.96 0.35
CA SER A 80 8.30 24.73 -0.38
C SER A 80 8.58 23.22 -0.53
N PRO A 81 9.26 22.77 -1.61
CA PRO A 81 9.66 21.37 -1.77
C PRO A 81 10.44 20.84 -0.57
N THR A 82 11.35 21.63 0.00
CA THR A 82 12.12 21.25 1.19
C THR A 82 11.23 20.98 2.39
N TYR A 83 10.21 21.81 2.64
CA TYR A 83 9.25 21.59 3.71
C TYR A 83 8.51 20.26 3.53
N ASN A 84 8.07 19.96 2.30
CA ASN A 84 7.38 18.70 2.01
C ASN A 84 8.28 17.48 2.21
N VAL A 85 9.58 17.57 1.86
CA VAL A 85 10.56 16.51 2.15
C VAL A 85 10.70 16.28 3.66
N LEU A 86 10.91 17.34 4.45
CA LEU A 86 11.03 17.23 5.92
C LEU A 86 9.75 16.69 6.57
N ARG A 87 8.59 17.02 6.05
CA ARG A 87 7.32 16.43 6.50
C ARG A 87 7.22 14.94 6.16
N SER A 88 7.74 14.54 5.02
CA SER A 88 7.76 13.13 4.61
C SER A 88 8.63 12.28 5.53
N THR A 89 9.74 12.82 6.06
CA THR A 89 10.57 12.09 7.03
C THR A 89 9.80 11.75 8.30
N GLN A 90 8.97 12.65 8.80
CA GLN A 90 8.12 12.38 9.97
C GLN A 90 7.10 11.25 9.69
N ILE A 91 6.51 11.21 8.49
CA ILE A 91 5.59 10.15 8.10
C ILE A 91 6.32 8.80 8.08
N ILE A 92 7.52 8.77 7.53
CA ILE A 92 8.36 7.57 7.45
C ILE A 92 8.72 7.06 8.86
N GLU A 93 9.11 7.95 9.77
CA GLU A 93 9.43 7.64 11.16
C GLU A 93 8.19 7.15 11.94
N GLU A 94 7.03 7.79 11.76
CA GLU A 94 5.77 7.35 12.35
C GLU A 94 5.34 5.97 11.80
N THR A 95 5.62 5.67 10.52
CA THR A 95 5.31 4.39 9.89
C THR A 95 6.13 3.24 10.51
N ILE A 96 7.44 3.41 10.72
CA ILE A 96 8.23 2.37 11.41
C ILE A 96 7.84 2.25 12.88
N ALA A 97 7.51 3.36 13.53
CA ALA A 97 7.12 3.38 14.95
C ALA A 97 5.82 2.60 15.23
N CYS A 98 4.90 2.49 14.25
CA CYS A 98 3.69 1.67 14.39
C CYS A 98 3.91 0.18 14.08
N GLY A 99 5.15 -0.26 13.79
CA GLY A 99 5.50 -1.67 13.55
C GLY A 99 5.57 -2.09 12.09
N VAL A 100 5.39 -1.18 11.13
CA VAL A 100 5.60 -1.44 9.70
C VAL A 100 7.10 -1.36 9.41
N THR A 101 7.73 -2.51 9.12
CA THR A 101 9.17 -2.60 8.91
C THR A 101 9.58 -2.71 7.44
N THR A 102 8.61 -2.98 6.56
CA THR A 102 8.78 -2.98 5.11
C THR A 102 7.53 -2.35 4.47
N ALA A 103 7.72 -1.49 3.48
CA ALA A 103 6.61 -0.81 2.83
C ALA A 103 6.82 -0.63 1.33
N ARG A 104 5.71 -0.65 0.56
CA ARG A 104 5.69 -0.23 -0.85
C ARG A 104 5.06 1.16 -0.94
N ASP A 105 5.84 2.17 -1.36
CA ASP A 105 5.31 3.49 -1.71
C ASP A 105 4.75 3.49 -3.13
N MET A 106 3.44 3.65 -3.24
CA MET A 106 2.69 3.57 -4.50
C MET A 106 2.74 4.85 -5.33
N GLY A 107 3.60 5.77 -4.92
CA GLY A 107 3.89 6.99 -5.66
C GLY A 107 4.13 8.18 -4.74
N GLY A 108 5.16 8.94 -5.07
CA GLY A 108 5.56 10.15 -4.37
C GLY A 108 6.95 10.08 -3.73
N ALA A 109 7.42 8.93 -3.30
CA ALA A 109 8.79 8.76 -2.84
C ALA A 109 9.75 8.54 -4.00
N ASP A 110 10.92 9.19 -3.93
CA ASP A 110 12.04 8.96 -4.85
C ASP A 110 13.13 8.11 -4.20
N ALA A 111 14.15 7.77 -4.97
CA ALA A 111 15.28 6.94 -4.52
C ALA A 111 16.06 7.57 -3.34
N GLY A 112 15.97 8.90 -3.16
CA GLY A 112 16.63 9.61 -2.06
C GLY A 112 16.05 9.23 -0.70
N PHE A 113 14.73 9.02 -0.56
CA PHE A 113 14.13 8.54 0.69
C PHE A 113 14.63 7.14 1.05
N ARG A 114 14.64 6.21 0.08
CA ARG A 114 15.18 4.87 0.29
C ARG A 114 16.63 4.91 0.72
N GLN A 115 17.45 5.68 0.02
CA GLN A 115 18.86 5.85 0.35
C GLN A 115 19.06 6.46 1.74
N ALA A 116 18.29 7.49 2.11
CA ALA A 116 18.37 8.12 3.42
C ALA A 116 18.08 7.15 4.57
N ILE A 117 17.14 6.21 4.36
CA ILE A 117 16.87 5.13 5.32
C ILE A 117 18.04 4.14 5.36
N GLU A 118 18.56 3.71 4.20
CA GLU A 118 19.69 2.78 4.10
C GLU A 118 20.97 3.34 4.73
N ASP A 119 21.21 4.65 4.57
CA ASP A 119 22.37 5.36 5.15
C ASP A 119 22.17 5.73 6.64
N GLY A 120 20.97 5.47 7.21
CA GLY A 120 20.66 5.80 8.60
C GLY A 120 20.51 7.29 8.88
N LEU A 121 20.21 8.10 7.87
CA LEU A 121 19.93 9.54 8.04
C LEU A 121 18.54 9.77 8.64
N ILE A 122 17.61 8.87 8.38
CA ILE A 122 16.26 8.83 8.96
C ILE A 122 15.90 7.40 9.33
N ASP A 123 15.14 7.23 10.40
CA ASP A 123 14.57 5.93 10.76
C ASP A 123 13.34 5.67 9.88
N GLY A 124 13.23 4.46 9.32
CA GLY A 124 12.11 4.10 8.47
C GLY A 124 12.04 2.62 8.10
N PRO A 125 10.91 2.18 7.52
CA PRO A 125 10.78 0.83 6.99
C PRO A 125 11.70 0.62 5.79
N ARG A 126 12.04 -0.64 5.49
CA ARG A 126 12.64 -0.97 4.19
C ARG A 126 11.67 -0.56 3.09
N LEU A 127 12.02 0.45 2.32
CA LEU A 127 11.12 1.09 1.37
C LEU A 127 11.35 0.56 -0.05
N GLN A 128 10.28 0.11 -0.70
CA GLN A 128 10.19 -0.10 -2.13
C GLN A 128 9.39 1.05 -2.75
N ILE A 129 9.84 1.58 -3.87
CA ILE A 129 9.28 2.79 -4.48
C ILE A 129 8.85 2.57 -5.93
N SER A 130 7.74 3.18 -6.31
CA SER A 130 7.28 3.24 -7.71
C SER A 130 7.59 4.57 -8.41
N ILE A 131 8.13 5.56 -7.69
CA ILE A 131 8.38 6.93 -8.11
C ILE A 131 7.08 7.74 -8.18
N ALA A 132 6.17 7.36 -9.10
CA ALA A 132 4.85 7.97 -9.27
C ALA A 132 3.88 6.96 -9.86
N MET A 133 2.59 7.32 -9.92
CA MET A 133 1.59 6.55 -10.65
C MET A 133 1.65 6.89 -12.15
N ILE A 134 1.58 5.88 -13.01
CA ILE A 134 1.34 6.06 -14.44
C ILE A 134 -0.16 6.16 -14.67
N SER A 135 -0.59 7.21 -15.36
CA SER A 135 -1.99 7.50 -15.65
C SER A 135 -2.12 8.06 -17.05
N GLN A 136 -3.26 7.81 -17.70
CA GLN A 136 -3.57 8.49 -18.95
C GLN A 136 -3.91 9.98 -18.73
N THR A 137 -3.92 10.77 -19.78
CA THR A 137 -4.42 12.17 -19.74
C THR A 137 -5.86 12.19 -19.20
N GLY A 138 -6.09 13.02 -18.20
CA GLY A 138 -7.38 13.11 -17.48
C GLY A 138 -7.70 11.95 -16.55
N GLY A 139 -6.79 10.98 -16.37
CA GLY A 139 -6.97 9.84 -15.48
C GLY A 139 -6.56 10.10 -14.04
N HIS A 140 -6.70 9.08 -13.20
CA HIS A 140 -6.57 9.12 -11.74
C HIS A 140 -5.27 9.76 -11.21
N GLY A 141 -4.15 9.58 -11.90
CA GLY A 141 -2.85 10.16 -11.56
C GLY A 141 -2.52 11.46 -12.30
N ASP A 142 -3.42 11.99 -13.14
CA ASP A 142 -3.26 13.29 -13.79
C ASP A 142 -3.95 14.38 -12.96
N TYR A 143 -3.25 14.95 -12.01
CA TYR A 143 -3.76 15.93 -11.05
C TYR A 143 -4.16 17.27 -11.70
N TRP A 144 -4.92 17.24 -12.79
CA TRP A 144 -5.55 18.41 -13.38
C TRP A 144 -6.79 18.83 -12.58
N VAL A 145 -6.99 20.13 -12.41
CA VAL A 145 -8.18 20.65 -11.74
C VAL A 145 -9.01 21.52 -12.70
N PRO A 146 -10.34 21.60 -12.52
CA PRO A 146 -11.24 22.36 -13.42
C PRO A 146 -10.90 23.85 -13.59
N ALA A 147 -10.09 24.42 -12.69
CA ALA A 147 -9.53 25.78 -12.83
C ALA A 147 -8.49 25.90 -13.97
N GLY A 148 -8.22 24.83 -14.73
CA GLY A 148 -7.26 24.82 -15.84
C GLY A 148 -5.79 24.71 -15.39
N MET A 149 -5.56 24.25 -14.16
CA MET A 149 -4.21 24.05 -13.63
C MET A 149 -3.95 22.57 -13.40
N ARG A 150 -2.71 22.14 -13.58
CA ARG A 150 -2.18 20.90 -12.99
C ARG A 150 -1.55 21.21 -11.65
N ILE A 151 -1.82 20.37 -10.66
CA ILE A 151 -1.09 20.43 -9.39
C ILE A 151 0.37 20.13 -9.70
N PRO A 152 1.32 21.03 -9.33
CA PRO A 152 2.73 20.83 -9.63
C PRO A 152 3.21 19.52 -9.03
N LYS A 153 3.65 18.60 -9.89
CA LYS A 153 4.42 17.44 -9.47
C LYS A 153 5.83 17.90 -9.07
N ARG A 154 6.54 17.05 -8.34
CA ARG A 154 7.94 17.33 -8.02
C ARG A 154 8.75 17.46 -9.30
N THR A 155 9.35 18.61 -9.52
CA THR A 155 10.05 18.94 -10.79
C THR A 155 11.25 18.05 -11.11
N TRP A 156 11.76 17.32 -10.10
CA TRP A 156 12.87 16.37 -10.26
C TRP A 156 12.41 14.93 -10.50
N LEU A 157 11.12 14.65 -10.47
CA LEU A 157 10.58 13.34 -10.81
C LEU A 157 10.02 13.34 -12.23
N PRO A 158 10.12 12.20 -12.95
CA PRO A 158 9.45 12.03 -14.23
C PRO A 158 7.94 12.21 -14.09
N ASP A 159 7.30 12.80 -15.10
CA ASP A 159 5.85 12.87 -15.17
C ASP A 159 5.27 11.49 -15.48
N GLY A 160 4.26 11.08 -14.71
CA GLY A 160 3.57 9.79 -14.87
C GLY A 160 2.45 9.81 -15.92
N VAL A 161 2.14 10.94 -16.57
CA VAL A 161 1.07 10.98 -17.58
C VAL A 161 1.58 10.44 -18.90
N ALA A 162 0.85 9.45 -19.45
CA ALA A 162 1.22 8.77 -20.68
C ALA A 162 -0.03 8.34 -21.45
N ASP A 163 0.00 8.47 -22.77
CA ASP A 163 -1.05 8.00 -23.67
C ASP A 163 -0.43 7.15 -24.77
N GLY A 164 -1.12 6.06 -25.12
CA GLY A 164 -0.67 5.11 -26.12
C GLY A 164 0.52 4.25 -25.66
N VAL A 165 0.73 3.13 -26.34
CA VAL A 165 1.79 2.15 -26.02
C VAL A 165 3.17 2.79 -25.94
N GLU A 166 3.52 3.68 -26.85
CA GLU A 166 4.84 4.32 -26.87
C GLU A 166 5.00 5.36 -25.75
N GLY A 167 3.92 6.06 -25.35
CA GLY A 167 3.92 6.94 -24.18
C GLY A 167 4.18 6.15 -22.91
N VAL A 168 3.45 5.06 -22.70
CA VAL A 168 3.62 4.15 -21.54
C VAL A 168 5.04 3.58 -21.52
N ARG A 169 5.54 3.07 -22.66
CA ARG A 169 6.91 2.56 -22.79
C ARG A 169 7.96 3.56 -22.33
N LYS A 170 7.82 4.81 -22.77
CA LYS A 170 8.74 5.89 -22.40
C LYS A 170 8.72 6.15 -20.91
N VAL A 171 7.54 6.29 -20.30
CA VAL A 171 7.39 6.61 -18.88
C VAL A 171 7.90 5.46 -18.00
N VAL A 172 7.57 4.19 -18.33
CA VAL A 172 8.11 3.03 -17.61
C VAL A 172 9.63 3.04 -17.59
N ARG A 173 10.27 3.27 -18.75
CA ARG A 173 11.74 3.37 -18.83
C ARG A 173 12.29 4.52 -18.00
N GLN A 174 11.62 5.66 -17.95
CA GLN A 174 12.01 6.81 -17.10
C GLN A 174 11.92 6.46 -15.63
N PHE A 175 10.86 5.77 -15.17
CA PHE A 175 10.71 5.36 -13.78
C PHE A 175 11.76 4.32 -13.38
N LEU A 176 12.02 3.34 -14.23
CA LEU A 176 13.10 2.36 -14.02
C LEU A 176 14.48 3.04 -13.95
N MET A 177 14.74 4.02 -14.79
CA MET A 177 15.96 4.84 -14.74
C MET A 177 16.07 5.65 -13.43
N ALA A 178 14.93 6.17 -12.93
CA ALA A 178 14.87 6.90 -11.67
C ALA A 178 14.96 5.99 -10.42
N GLY A 179 15.08 4.68 -10.61
CA GLY A 179 15.32 3.72 -9.52
C GLY A 179 14.05 3.07 -8.96
N ALA A 180 12.96 3.02 -9.72
CA ALA A 180 11.74 2.31 -9.32
C ALA A 180 12.01 0.83 -9.03
N ASP A 181 11.49 0.31 -7.93
CA ASP A 181 11.53 -1.10 -7.54
C ASP A 181 10.40 -1.89 -8.19
N PHE A 182 9.32 -1.21 -8.53
CA PHE A 182 8.16 -1.71 -9.25
C PHE A 182 7.48 -0.57 -10.01
N ILE A 183 6.59 -0.88 -10.92
CA ILE A 183 5.80 0.10 -11.65
C ILE A 183 4.39 0.15 -11.05
N LYS A 184 3.85 1.35 -10.82
CA LYS A 184 2.45 1.59 -10.46
C LYS A 184 1.75 2.24 -11.65
N ILE A 185 0.63 1.64 -12.10
CA ILE A 185 -0.22 2.16 -13.18
C ILE A 185 -1.69 2.16 -12.73
N CYS A 186 -2.51 3.04 -13.28
CA CYS A 186 -3.94 3.14 -12.96
C CYS A 186 -4.78 2.60 -14.13
N SER A 187 -5.61 1.59 -13.91
CA SER A 187 -6.53 1.04 -14.91
C SER A 187 -7.99 1.46 -14.72
N THR A 188 -8.27 2.20 -13.66
CA THR A 188 -9.55 2.92 -13.46
C THR A 188 -9.30 4.31 -12.93
N GLY A 189 -10.34 5.15 -12.96
CA GLY A 189 -10.44 6.30 -12.08
C GLY A 189 -10.51 5.86 -10.61
N GLY A 190 -10.73 6.79 -9.71
CA GLY A 190 -10.78 6.49 -8.28
C GLY A 190 -11.86 7.25 -7.53
N ILE A 191 -12.26 6.72 -6.37
CA ILE A 191 -13.22 7.37 -5.48
C ILE A 191 -12.78 8.76 -5.01
N THR A 192 -11.47 9.03 -5.07
CA THR A 192 -10.90 10.30 -4.63
C THR A 192 -10.77 11.32 -5.74
N SER A 193 -10.99 10.93 -6.98
CA SER A 193 -10.82 11.80 -8.14
C SER A 193 -11.95 12.80 -8.27
N VAL A 194 -11.59 13.99 -8.76
CA VAL A 194 -12.53 15.07 -9.10
C VAL A 194 -12.96 14.98 -10.57
N THR A 195 -12.11 14.41 -11.41
CA THR A 195 -12.23 14.45 -12.87
C THR A 195 -12.57 13.10 -13.51
N ASP A 196 -12.52 12.01 -12.75
CA ASP A 196 -12.86 10.67 -13.21
C ASP A 196 -13.70 9.91 -12.17
N SER A 197 -14.19 8.72 -12.54
CA SER A 197 -14.96 7.84 -11.65
C SER A 197 -14.25 6.51 -11.44
N TRP A 198 -14.46 5.93 -10.26
CA TRP A 198 -13.87 4.66 -9.84
C TRP A 198 -14.21 3.48 -10.78
N ASP A 199 -15.31 3.55 -11.52
CA ASP A 199 -15.79 2.52 -12.45
C ASP A 199 -15.43 2.81 -13.92
N GLU A 200 -14.81 3.96 -14.21
CA GLU A 200 -14.33 4.30 -15.55
C GLU A 200 -13.00 3.63 -15.85
N PRO A 201 -12.95 2.73 -16.87
CA PRO A 201 -11.69 2.09 -17.25
C PRO A 201 -10.72 3.10 -17.86
N GLN A 202 -9.45 2.93 -17.54
CA GLN A 202 -8.33 3.72 -18.05
C GLN A 202 -7.30 2.78 -18.65
N PHE A 203 -6.64 3.22 -19.73
CA PHE A 203 -5.75 2.40 -20.55
C PHE A 203 -6.40 1.18 -21.19
N THR A 204 -5.85 0.76 -22.30
CA THR A 204 -6.18 -0.50 -22.97
C THR A 204 -5.32 -1.64 -22.42
N VAL A 205 -5.68 -2.88 -22.78
CA VAL A 205 -4.87 -4.06 -22.45
C VAL A 205 -3.46 -3.92 -23.02
N GLU A 206 -3.30 -3.43 -24.25
CA GLU A 206 -2.02 -3.27 -24.92
C GLU A 206 -1.11 -2.27 -24.23
N GLU A 207 -1.66 -1.17 -23.71
CA GLU A 207 -0.92 -0.16 -22.96
C GLU A 207 -0.41 -0.72 -21.64
N ILE A 208 -1.28 -1.38 -20.85
CA ILE A 208 -0.88 -2.02 -19.58
C ILE A 208 0.10 -3.17 -19.85
N LYS A 209 -0.14 -3.98 -20.90
CA LYS A 209 0.78 -5.06 -21.30
C LYS A 209 2.17 -4.53 -21.64
N CYS A 210 2.24 -3.38 -22.31
CA CYS A 210 3.52 -2.73 -22.57
C CYS A 210 4.26 -2.38 -21.26
N ALA A 211 3.54 -1.87 -20.24
CA ALA A 211 4.15 -1.60 -18.94
C ALA A 211 4.67 -2.90 -18.28
N VAL A 212 3.89 -3.99 -18.36
CA VAL A 212 4.29 -5.31 -17.84
C VAL A 212 5.56 -5.81 -18.53
N ASP A 213 5.62 -5.78 -19.86
CA ASP A 213 6.76 -6.29 -20.62
C ASP A 213 8.05 -5.48 -20.39
N GLU A 214 7.95 -4.16 -20.36
CA GLU A 214 9.09 -3.27 -20.09
C GLU A 214 9.64 -3.44 -18.67
N ALA A 215 8.74 -3.57 -17.68
CA ALA A 215 9.11 -3.82 -16.28
C ALA A 215 9.73 -5.22 -16.11
N ALA A 216 9.15 -6.25 -16.73
CA ALA A 216 9.64 -7.62 -16.69
C ALA A 216 11.06 -7.76 -17.27
N ALA A 217 11.40 -7.00 -18.32
CA ALA A 217 12.76 -6.96 -18.88
C ALA A 217 13.81 -6.50 -17.86
N LYS A 218 13.40 -5.79 -16.81
CA LYS A 218 14.22 -5.36 -15.65
C LYS A 218 13.93 -6.15 -14.39
N LYS A 219 13.15 -7.23 -14.47
CA LYS A 219 12.71 -8.06 -13.32
C LYS A 219 11.96 -7.25 -12.27
N ARG A 220 11.14 -6.29 -12.70
CA ARG A 220 10.32 -5.46 -11.84
C ARG A 220 8.84 -5.81 -12.04
N PRO A 221 8.05 -5.97 -10.96
CA PRO A 221 6.62 -6.22 -11.07
C PRO A 221 5.84 -4.95 -11.42
N VAL A 222 4.59 -5.14 -11.85
CA VAL A 222 3.63 -4.06 -12.07
C VAL A 222 2.47 -4.21 -11.11
N ALA A 223 2.18 -3.15 -10.35
CA ALA A 223 1.04 -3.00 -9.46
C ALA A 223 0.01 -2.08 -10.11
N VAL A 224 -1.28 -2.42 -10.05
CA VAL A 224 -2.32 -1.66 -10.74
C VAL A 224 -3.39 -1.18 -9.78
N HIS A 225 -3.59 0.14 -9.73
CA HIS A 225 -4.82 0.71 -9.14
C HIS A 225 -6.01 0.34 -10.04
N ALA A 226 -6.97 -0.37 -9.49
CA ALA A 226 -8.19 -0.78 -10.18
C ALA A 226 -9.31 -0.96 -9.17
N GLU A 227 -10.34 -0.15 -9.24
CA GLU A 227 -11.48 -0.23 -8.33
C GLU A 227 -12.69 -0.91 -9.01
N GLY A 228 -13.05 -0.49 -10.22
CA GLY A 228 -14.15 -1.02 -10.99
C GLY A 228 -13.79 -2.27 -11.81
N VAL A 229 -14.78 -3.16 -12.01
CA VAL A 229 -14.61 -4.50 -12.60
C VAL A 229 -13.97 -4.47 -14.00
N LEU A 230 -14.30 -3.49 -14.85
CA LEU A 230 -13.76 -3.43 -16.20
C LEU A 230 -12.26 -3.17 -16.20
N GLY A 231 -11.78 -2.21 -15.40
CA GLY A 231 -10.35 -1.95 -15.28
C GLY A 231 -9.59 -3.10 -14.60
N ILE A 232 -10.22 -3.79 -13.62
CA ILE A 232 -9.63 -4.99 -13.00
C ILE A 232 -9.43 -6.08 -14.06
N ARG A 233 -10.43 -6.36 -14.88
CA ARG A 233 -10.33 -7.36 -15.96
C ARG A 233 -9.26 -6.98 -16.99
N THR A 234 -9.21 -5.71 -17.41
CA THR A 234 -8.17 -5.19 -18.33
C THR A 234 -6.76 -5.41 -17.75
N ALA A 235 -6.57 -5.10 -16.48
CA ALA A 235 -5.29 -5.30 -15.80
C ALA A 235 -4.89 -6.77 -15.70
N LEU A 236 -5.85 -7.65 -15.34
CA LEU A 236 -5.62 -9.09 -15.28
C LEU A 236 -5.31 -9.69 -16.65
N GLU A 237 -5.97 -9.22 -17.71
CA GLU A 237 -5.68 -9.65 -19.08
C GLU A 237 -4.27 -9.24 -19.54
N ALA A 238 -3.80 -8.08 -19.11
CA ALA A 238 -2.44 -7.63 -19.36
C ALA A 238 -1.36 -8.40 -18.56
N GLY A 239 -1.74 -9.22 -17.56
CA GLY A 239 -0.82 -10.06 -16.80
C GLY A 239 -0.07 -9.33 -15.69
N VAL A 240 -0.72 -8.45 -14.96
CA VAL A 240 -0.12 -7.67 -13.87
C VAL A 240 0.20 -8.54 -12.64
N HIS A 241 1.13 -8.05 -11.80
CA HIS A 241 1.56 -8.75 -10.60
C HIS A 241 0.58 -8.60 -9.43
N SER A 242 0.04 -7.40 -9.23
CA SER A 242 -0.93 -7.14 -8.17
C SER A 242 -2.02 -6.17 -8.60
N ILE A 243 -3.23 -6.43 -8.06
CA ILE A 243 -4.36 -5.51 -8.10
C ILE A 243 -4.45 -4.82 -6.75
N GLU A 244 -4.40 -3.51 -6.77
CA GLU A 244 -4.57 -2.64 -5.63
C GLU A 244 -6.04 -2.20 -5.55
N HIS A 245 -6.61 -2.15 -4.37
CA HIS A 245 -8.03 -1.95 -4.09
C HIS A 245 -8.87 -3.15 -4.56
N GLY A 246 -9.19 -3.26 -5.82
CA GLY A 246 -9.95 -4.39 -6.36
C GLY A 246 -11.32 -4.58 -5.70
N TRP A 247 -11.94 -3.48 -5.25
CA TRP A 247 -13.14 -3.59 -4.41
C TRP A 247 -14.32 -4.21 -5.13
N PHE A 248 -14.42 -4.02 -6.44
CA PHE A 248 -15.54 -4.55 -7.24
C PHE A 248 -15.11 -5.71 -8.15
N ILE A 249 -14.31 -6.66 -7.58
CA ILE A 249 -14.01 -7.94 -8.26
C ILE A 249 -15.28 -8.76 -8.43
N ASP A 250 -15.30 -9.58 -9.48
CA ASP A 250 -16.34 -10.57 -9.74
C ASP A 250 -15.73 -11.99 -9.86
N GLU A 251 -16.56 -12.98 -10.17
CA GLU A 251 -16.12 -14.37 -10.30
C GLU A 251 -15.05 -14.57 -11.37
N GLU A 252 -15.14 -13.86 -12.51
CA GLU A 252 -14.13 -13.93 -13.56
C GLU A 252 -12.79 -13.36 -13.10
N CYS A 253 -12.82 -12.25 -12.35
CA CYS A 253 -11.62 -11.68 -11.75
C CYS A 253 -10.96 -12.69 -10.80
N ILE A 254 -11.75 -13.33 -9.94
CA ILE A 254 -11.27 -14.38 -9.00
C ILE A 254 -10.60 -15.53 -9.77
N ASP A 255 -11.27 -16.06 -10.82
CA ASP A 255 -10.72 -17.13 -11.65
C ASP A 255 -9.35 -16.76 -12.23
N ARG A 256 -9.26 -15.59 -12.83
CA ARG A 256 -8.01 -15.08 -13.42
C ARG A 256 -6.91 -14.86 -12.37
N MET A 257 -7.24 -14.29 -11.22
CA MET A 257 -6.29 -14.06 -10.12
C MET A 257 -5.70 -15.39 -9.61
N VAL A 258 -6.53 -16.39 -9.40
CA VAL A 258 -6.09 -17.73 -8.97
C VAL A 258 -5.19 -18.36 -10.05
N GLN A 259 -5.65 -18.37 -11.30
CA GLN A 259 -4.92 -18.97 -12.42
C GLN A 259 -3.54 -18.33 -12.64
N GLN A 260 -3.47 -17.02 -12.56
CA GLN A 260 -2.23 -16.24 -12.82
C GLN A 260 -1.38 -16.05 -11.56
N SER A 261 -1.89 -16.46 -10.38
CA SER A 261 -1.26 -16.17 -9.08
C SER A 261 -1.07 -14.67 -8.83
N THR A 262 -2.00 -13.83 -9.31
CA THR A 262 -2.00 -12.39 -9.09
C THR A 262 -2.34 -12.07 -7.64
N TRP A 263 -1.61 -11.15 -7.03
CA TRP A 263 -1.87 -10.70 -5.67
C TRP A 263 -3.01 -9.69 -5.63
N TRP A 264 -3.78 -9.73 -4.56
CA TRP A 264 -4.76 -8.72 -4.22
C TRP A 264 -4.33 -7.96 -2.97
N VAL A 265 -4.28 -6.63 -3.07
CA VAL A 265 -3.95 -5.71 -1.96
C VAL A 265 -5.17 -4.82 -1.72
N PRO A 266 -6.11 -5.24 -0.86
CA PRO A 266 -7.49 -4.73 -0.85
C PRO A 266 -7.68 -3.36 -0.23
N THR A 267 -6.77 -2.86 0.60
CA THR A 267 -6.88 -1.54 1.27
C THR A 267 -8.25 -1.30 1.91
N LEU A 268 -8.71 -2.27 2.68
CA LEU A 268 -10.08 -2.34 3.22
C LEU A 268 -10.40 -1.23 4.22
N ALA A 269 -9.37 -0.74 4.92
CA ALA A 269 -9.51 0.31 5.93
C ALA A 269 -9.82 1.69 5.34
N LEU A 270 -9.45 1.92 4.09
CA LEU A 270 -9.45 3.26 3.48
C LEU A 270 -10.83 3.92 3.51
N VAL A 271 -11.87 3.24 3.02
CA VAL A 271 -13.23 3.80 2.92
C VAL A 271 -13.90 3.91 4.29
N PRO A 272 -13.94 2.85 5.13
CA PRO A 272 -14.53 2.94 6.47
C PRO A 272 -13.91 4.03 7.34
N LEU A 273 -12.58 4.11 7.38
CA LEU A 273 -11.89 5.12 8.19
C LEU A 273 -12.03 6.52 7.62
N SER A 274 -12.10 6.68 6.30
CA SER A 274 -12.42 7.97 5.68
C SER A 274 -13.75 8.51 6.22
N VAL A 275 -14.78 7.67 6.32
CA VAL A 275 -16.08 8.03 6.87
C VAL A 275 -16.00 8.34 8.38
N GLU A 276 -15.24 7.53 9.15
CA GLU A 276 -15.11 7.71 10.60
C GLU A 276 -14.25 8.94 10.96
N ASN A 277 -13.13 9.14 10.31
CA ASN A 277 -12.19 10.22 10.60
C ASN A 277 -12.75 11.60 10.24
N ARG A 278 -13.62 11.67 9.23
CA ARG A 278 -14.35 12.91 8.93
C ARG A 278 -15.22 13.38 10.09
N LYS A 279 -15.77 12.47 10.88
CA LYS A 279 -16.59 12.80 12.06
C LYS A 279 -15.74 13.30 13.22
N LYS A 280 -14.47 12.91 13.29
CA LYS A 280 -13.56 13.24 14.39
C LYS A 280 -12.79 14.55 14.18
N ASP A 281 -12.54 14.96 12.92
CA ASP A 281 -11.78 16.18 12.60
C ASP A 281 -12.68 17.30 12.08
N PRO A 282 -12.93 18.37 12.88
CA PRO A 282 -13.71 19.53 12.44
C PRO A 282 -13.07 20.29 11.26
N ALA A 283 -11.75 20.17 11.04
CA ALA A 283 -11.08 20.77 9.89
C ALA A 283 -11.45 20.05 8.59
N TRP A 284 -11.73 18.76 8.65
CA TRP A 284 -12.30 17.97 7.56
C TRP A 284 -13.73 18.39 7.22
N GLY A 285 -14.53 18.80 8.20
CA GLY A 285 -15.94 19.15 8.06
C GLY A 285 -16.24 20.52 7.46
N LYS A 286 -15.24 21.38 7.23
CA LYS A 286 -15.45 22.76 6.76
C LYS A 286 -15.29 22.99 5.25
N GLN A 287 -14.85 22.00 4.49
CA GLN A 287 -14.71 22.11 3.03
C GLN A 287 -15.73 21.20 2.33
N GLN A 288 -16.64 21.76 1.56
CA GLN A 288 -17.54 21.18 0.52
C GLN A 288 -17.71 19.62 0.51
N LEU A 289 -18.06 19.03 1.65
CA LEU A 289 -17.97 17.60 1.92
C LEU A 289 -19.26 16.83 1.61
N GLY A 290 -20.34 17.52 1.26
CA GLY A 290 -21.64 16.85 1.09
C GLY A 290 -21.62 15.77 0.01
N GLU A 291 -21.03 16.06 -1.15
CA GLU A 291 -21.01 15.12 -2.30
C GLU A 291 -19.97 14.01 -2.12
N GLU A 292 -18.76 14.34 -1.64
CA GLU A 292 -17.73 13.33 -1.38
C GLU A 292 -18.12 12.39 -0.22
N GLU A 293 -18.76 12.92 0.83
CA GLU A 293 -19.22 12.10 1.94
C GLU A 293 -20.32 11.14 1.52
N GLN A 294 -21.26 11.61 0.69
CA GLN A 294 -22.32 10.76 0.14
C GLN A 294 -21.74 9.67 -0.76
N LYS A 295 -20.75 10.00 -1.60
CA LYS A 295 -20.06 9.06 -2.47
C LYS A 295 -19.33 7.98 -1.64
N ASP A 296 -18.57 8.35 -0.61
CA ASP A 296 -17.88 7.39 0.26
C ASP A 296 -18.87 6.50 1.02
N GLN A 297 -19.97 7.06 1.53
CA GLN A 297 -21.02 6.29 2.21
C GLN A 297 -21.71 5.30 1.27
N GLU A 298 -22.00 5.70 0.04
CA GLU A 298 -22.59 4.81 -0.96
C GLU A 298 -21.65 3.68 -1.35
N ILE A 299 -20.38 3.98 -1.60
CA ILE A 299 -19.37 2.97 -1.91
C ILE A 299 -19.23 2.00 -0.74
N PHE A 300 -19.13 2.50 0.50
CA PHE A 300 -19.02 1.65 1.68
C PHE A 300 -20.26 0.75 1.86
N ARG A 301 -21.46 1.26 1.56
CA ARG A 301 -22.68 0.46 1.56
C ARG A 301 -22.60 -0.66 0.52
N LYS A 302 -22.25 -0.34 -0.73
CA LYS A 302 -22.08 -1.33 -1.81
C LYS A 302 -21.02 -2.39 -1.45
N MET A 303 -19.88 -1.98 -0.89
CA MET A 303 -18.86 -2.90 -0.41
C MET A 303 -19.46 -3.90 0.59
N LYS A 304 -20.19 -3.41 1.61
CA LYS A 304 -20.77 -4.25 2.65
C LYS A 304 -21.88 -5.18 2.15
N GLU A 305 -22.77 -4.67 1.32
CA GLU A 305 -23.96 -5.39 0.90
C GLU A 305 -23.69 -6.36 -0.27
N GLU A 306 -22.81 -5.97 -1.19
CA GLU A 306 -22.62 -6.69 -2.46
C GLU A 306 -21.26 -7.40 -2.51
N GLN A 307 -20.18 -6.80 -1.98
CA GLN A 307 -18.83 -7.27 -2.24
C GLN A 307 -18.27 -8.19 -1.16
N ILE A 308 -18.59 -8.01 0.11
CA ILE A 308 -18.06 -8.88 1.18
C ILE A 308 -18.26 -10.37 0.89
N PRO A 309 -19.44 -10.83 0.41
CA PRO A 309 -19.60 -12.26 0.04
C PRO A 309 -18.63 -12.70 -1.06
N ILE A 310 -18.41 -11.84 -2.07
CA ILE A 310 -17.50 -12.10 -3.19
C ILE A 310 -16.04 -12.15 -2.71
N TRP A 311 -15.64 -11.22 -1.84
CA TRP A 311 -14.31 -11.19 -1.25
C TRP A 311 -14.00 -12.44 -0.43
N ARG A 312 -14.96 -12.92 0.37
CA ARG A 312 -14.84 -14.18 1.12
C ARG A 312 -14.72 -15.39 0.20
N GLU A 313 -15.42 -15.36 -0.93
CA GLU A 313 -15.27 -16.39 -1.96
C GLU A 313 -13.88 -16.34 -2.60
N ALA A 314 -13.31 -15.16 -2.84
CA ALA A 314 -11.94 -15.01 -3.34
C ALA A 314 -10.92 -15.63 -2.37
N VAL A 315 -11.07 -15.37 -1.06
CA VAL A 315 -10.25 -16.02 -0.01
C VAL A 315 -10.37 -17.53 -0.09
N ARG A 316 -11.63 -18.06 -0.08
CA ARG A 316 -11.90 -19.50 -0.11
C ARG A 316 -11.31 -20.17 -1.34
N ARG A 317 -11.27 -19.48 -2.47
CA ARG A 317 -10.70 -19.99 -3.73
C ARG A 317 -9.19 -19.83 -3.84
N GLY A 318 -8.55 -19.26 -2.83
CA GLY A 318 -7.10 -19.17 -2.74
C GLY A 318 -6.48 -18.01 -3.51
N VAL A 319 -7.21 -16.90 -3.71
CA VAL A 319 -6.60 -15.65 -4.18
C VAL A 319 -5.52 -15.23 -3.19
N LYS A 320 -4.34 -14.91 -3.68
CA LYS A 320 -3.24 -14.42 -2.84
C LYS A 320 -3.54 -13.01 -2.36
N ILE A 321 -3.53 -12.81 -1.05
CA ILE A 321 -3.85 -11.52 -0.42
C ILE A 321 -2.61 -11.01 0.30
N ALA A 322 -2.37 -9.69 0.23
CA ALA A 322 -1.36 -9.02 1.01
C ALA A 322 -1.95 -7.76 1.66
N MET A 323 -1.52 -7.52 2.89
CA MET A 323 -1.91 -6.31 3.61
C MET A 323 -1.39 -5.06 2.89
N GLY A 324 -2.23 -4.04 2.76
CA GLY A 324 -1.88 -2.72 2.29
C GLY A 324 -2.95 -1.73 2.71
N THR A 325 -2.56 -0.53 3.14
CA THR A 325 -3.47 0.40 3.81
C THR A 325 -3.92 1.57 2.96
N ASP A 326 -3.18 1.91 1.92
CA ASP A 326 -3.28 3.19 1.22
C ASP A 326 -3.16 4.39 2.19
N GLN A 327 -2.28 4.22 3.21
CA GLN A 327 -1.95 5.31 4.11
C GLN A 327 -1.55 6.54 3.31
N SER A 328 -2.32 7.58 3.42
CA SER A 328 -2.11 8.84 2.72
C SER A 328 -2.76 9.99 3.51
N HIS A 329 -3.76 10.60 2.93
CA HIS A 329 -4.55 11.66 3.57
C HIS A 329 -5.86 11.15 4.18
N ARG A 330 -6.28 9.92 3.89
CA ARG A 330 -7.54 9.33 4.37
C ARG A 330 -7.36 8.45 5.60
N LEU A 331 -6.25 7.77 5.69
CA LEU A 331 -5.86 6.97 6.83
C LEU A 331 -4.70 7.68 7.53
N LEU A 332 -4.84 7.93 8.83
CA LEU A 332 -3.82 8.62 9.59
C LEU A 332 -2.56 7.76 9.74
N VAL A 333 -1.42 8.42 9.72
CA VAL A 333 -0.14 7.76 9.95
C VAL A 333 -0.15 7.13 11.35
N GLY A 334 0.34 5.90 11.46
CA GLY A 334 0.32 5.12 12.71
C GLY A 334 -0.91 4.23 12.88
N GLU A 335 -1.94 4.36 12.04
CA GLU A 335 -3.13 3.49 12.04
C GLU A 335 -3.01 2.29 11.07
N ASN A 336 -1.84 2.03 10.48
CA ASN A 336 -1.66 0.99 9.45
C ASN A 336 -2.18 -0.40 9.88
N LEU A 337 -1.97 -0.77 11.14
CA LEU A 337 -2.38 -2.10 11.64
C LEU A 337 -3.89 -2.31 11.68
N VAL A 338 -4.69 -1.26 11.52
CA VAL A 338 -6.14 -1.39 11.47
C VAL A 338 -6.62 -2.19 10.26
N GLU A 339 -5.82 -2.24 9.19
CA GLU A 339 -6.12 -3.06 8.02
C GLU A 339 -6.29 -4.53 8.38
N LEU A 340 -5.45 -5.06 9.28
CA LEU A 340 -5.57 -6.44 9.78
C LEU A 340 -6.93 -6.72 10.41
N ARG A 341 -7.50 -5.75 11.14
CA ARG A 341 -8.86 -5.86 11.68
C ARG A 341 -9.90 -5.99 10.58
N PHE A 342 -9.81 -5.18 9.53
CA PHE A 342 -10.75 -5.24 8.42
C PHE A 342 -10.56 -6.51 7.56
N MET A 343 -9.34 -7.03 7.45
CA MET A 343 -9.10 -8.34 6.84
C MET A 343 -9.84 -9.45 7.60
N VAL A 344 -9.82 -9.44 8.92
CA VAL A 344 -10.62 -10.38 9.74
C VAL A 344 -12.12 -10.14 9.54
N GLU A 345 -12.59 -8.90 9.66
CA GLU A 345 -14.01 -8.55 9.64
C GLU A 345 -14.66 -8.79 8.27
N PHE A 346 -14.01 -8.35 7.19
CA PHE A 346 -14.59 -8.36 5.85
C PHE A 346 -14.22 -9.62 5.06
N LEU A 347 -12.97 -10.06 5.10
CA LEU A 347 -12.52 -11.24 4.37
C LEU A 347 -12.83 -12.54 5.10
N GLY A 348 -13.13 -12.49 6.40
CA GLY A 348 -13.41 -13.66 7.22
C GLY A 348 -12.16 -14.46 7.61
N LEU A 349 -10.97 -13.85 7.53
CA LEU A 349 -9.73 -14.44 8.02
C LEU A 349 -9.77 -14.57 9.55
N SER A 350 -9.12 -15.59 10.09
CA SER A 350 -8.77 -15.59 11.51
C SER A 350 -7.70 -14.50 11.79
N PRO A 351 -7.58 -14.03 13.04
CA PRO A 351 -6.51 -13.10 13.40
C PRO A 351 -5.10 -13.62 13.04
N MET A 352 -4.86 -14.93 13.15
CA MET A 352 -3.60 -15.57 12.81
C MET A 352 -3.32 -15.56 11.30
N GLU A 353 -4.35 -15.73 10.47
CA GLU A 353 -4.21 -15.65 9.01
C GLU A 353 -4.01 -14.21 8.52
N ALA A 354 -4.53 -13.22 9.26
CA ALA A 354 -4.34 -11.81 8.93
C ALA A 354 -2.94 -11.29 9.29
N ILE A 355 -2.29 -11.86 10.31
CA ILE A 355 -0.89 -11.59 10.72
C ILE A 355 0.09 -12.31 9.82
#